data_3f4d379484c12b6c337fedc5e78ef267
#
_entry.id   3f4d379484c12b6c337fedc5e78ef267
#
_cell.length_a   1.000
_cell.length_b   1.000
_cell.length_c   1.000
_cell.angle_alpha   90.00
_cell.angle_beta   90.00
_cell.angle_gamma   90.00
#
_symmetry.space_group_name_H-M   'P 1'
#
loop_
_entity.id
_entity.type
_entity.pdbx_description
1 polymer ?
#
loop_
_entity_poly.entity_id
_entity_poly.type
_entity_poly.pdbx_seq_one_letter_code
_entity_poly.pdbx_strand_id
1 'polypeptide(L)'
;MSQMVFDEGLASRLDHIYRGRDMARRRQLARDALGAAPGEWIIDVGCGPGFYVAELLEQVGPGGRVVGIDASPAMLAVATRRCAGHGNAGVLTADVASLPVPDARFDAGLCVQVLEYVPDVAAVLAGMHRALRPGGRLVLWDVDWSTVTWQSGDPARMERVLRTWDEHLAHPSLPRTLAGQLRSAGFENVRAAGHAFATIEASPETFGASLIPLIEDFVAGRNGISAGDAHAWAAEQRQAVADGDFFFGCIQFCFTATRAR
;
A
#
# COMPACT_ATOMS: atom_id res chain seq x y z
N MET A 1 -1.90 -8.19 -19.92
CA MET A 1 -1.22 -7.09 -19.19
C MET A 1 -0.31 -7.73 -18.16
N SER A 2 0.97 -7.40 -18.15
CA SER A 2 1.91 -8.01 -17.18
C SER A 2 1.80 -7.26 -15.88
N GLN A 3 1.06 -7.80 -14.92
CA GLN A 3 1.03 -7.32 -13.54
C GLN A 3 2.43 -7.42 -12.91
N MET A 4 2.69 -6.56 -11.94
CA MET A 4 3.92 -6.62 -11.14
C MET A 4 3.97 -7.98 -10.41
N VAL A 5 5.08 -8.69 -10.57
CA VAL A 5 5.28 -10.00 -9.91
C VAL A 5 6.02 -9.77 -8.59
N PHE A 6 5.39 -10.11 -7.48
CA PHE A 6 5.95 -9.97 -6.14
C PHE A 6 6.84 -11.18 -5.79
N ASP A 7 7.99 -11.29 -6.48
CA ASP A 7 9.02 -12.30 -6.25
C ASP A 7 9.97 -11.93 -5.10
N GLU A 8 11.00 -12.75 -4.85
CA GLU A 8 11.98 -12.51 -3.78
C GLU A 8 12.79 -11.22 -3.99
N GLY A 9 13.12 -10.88 -5.23
CA GLY A 9 13.86 -9.67 -5.57
C GLY A 9 13.04 -8.41 -5.25
N LEU A 10 11.79 -8.38 -5.70
CA LEU A 10 10.88 -7.27 -5.39
C LEU A 10 10.54 -7.22 -3.89
N ALA A 11 10.35 -8.36 -3.23
CA ALA A 11 10.10 -8.41 -1.78
C ALA A 11 11.24 -7.77 -0.97
N SER A 12 12.50 -8.06 -1.36
CA SER A 12 13.67 -7.45 -0.73
C SER A 12 13.74 -5.93 -0.96
N ARG A 13 13.45 -5.48 -2.19
CA ARG A 13 13.42 -4.04 -2.53
C ARG A 13 12.33 -3.31 -1.75
N LEU A 14 11.12 -3.88 -1.69
CA LEU A 14 10.00 -3.28 -0.95
C LEU A 14 10.23 -3.30 0.56
N ASP A 15 10.89 -4.32 1.10
CA ASP A 15 11.30 -4.33 2.51
C ASP A 15 12.22 -3.14 2.83
N HIS A 16 13.16 -2.82 1.94
CA HIS A 16 14.03 -1.66 2.10
C HIS A 16 13.25 -0.34 1.98
N ILE A 17 12.44 -0.18 0.94
CA ILE A 17 11.62 1.02 0.71
C ILE A 17 10.70 1.30 1.91
N TYR A 18 10.07 0.26 2.46
CA TYR A 18 9.12 0.40 3.57
C TYR A 18 9.77 0.77 4.90
N ARG A 19 11.10 0.73 5.00
CA ARG A 19 11.85 1.27 6.15
C ARG A 19 11.99 2.80 6.09
N GLY A 20 11.81 3.40 4.92
CA GLY A 20 11.97 4.82 4.69
C GLY A 20 11.02 5.69 5.53
N ARG A 21 11.41 6.95 5.76
CA ARG A 21 10.70 7.90 6.63
C ARG A 21 9.25 8.17 6.20
N ASP A 22 9.01 8.26 4.88
CA ASP A 22 7.66 8.54 4.37
C ASP A 22 6.74 7.33 4.59
N MET A 23 7.28 6.12 4.44
CA MET A 23 6.54 4.89 4.71
C MET A 23 6.30 4.71 6.22
N ALA A 24 7.25 5.07 7.06
CA ALA A 24 7.07 5.09 8.51
C ALA A 24 5.97 6.09 8.93
N ARG A 25 5.97 7.30 8.34
CA ARG A 25 4.91 8.30 8.54
C ARG A 25 3.55 7.77 8.12
N ARG A 26 3.45 7.13 6.93
CA ARG A 26 2.19 6.51 6.46
C ARG A 26 1.70 5.46 7.44
N ARG A 27 2.59 4.57 7.90
CA ARG A 27 2.22 3.53 8.85
C ARG A 27 1.70 4.11 10.16
N GLN A 28 2.33 5.17 10.66
CA GLN A 28 1.86 5.85 11.86
C GLN A 28 0.44 6.40 11.66
N LEU A 29 0.22 7.16 10.58
CA LEU A 29 -1.09 7.75 10.26
C LEU A 29 -2.19 6.69 10.11
N ALA A 30 -1.90 5.57 9.44
CA ALA A 30 -2.88 4.49 9.26
C ALA A 30 -3.20 3.78 10.59
N ARG A 31 -2.20 3.56 11.46
CA ARG A 31 -2.40 2.97 12.79
C ARG A 31 -3.16 3.91 13.73
N ASP A 32 -2.88 5.21 13.67
CA ASP A 32 -3.63 6.22 14.44
C ASP A 32 -5.09 6.25 14.01
N ALA A 33 -5.36 6.17 12.69
CA ALA A 33 -6.72 6.09 12.17
C ALA A 33 -7.45 4.79 12.56
N LEU A 34 -6.72 3.66 12.66
CA LEU A 34 -7.27 2.38 13.10
C LEU A 34 -7.59 2.40 14.61
N GLY A 35 -6.75 3.04 15.41
CA GLY A 35 -6.92 3.16 16.85
C GLY A 35 -6.97 1.79 17.54
N ALA A 36 -5.99 0.94 17.26
CA ALA A 36 -5.90 -0.40 17.87
C ALA A 36 -5.78 -0.31 19.39
N ALA A 37 -6.52 -1.19 20.10
CA ALA A 37 -6.52 -1.24 21.55
C ALA A 37 -5.97 -2.58 22.09
N PRO A 38 -5.43 -2.61 23.32
CA PRO A 38 -4.96 -3.83 23.95
C PRO A 38 -6.04 -4.93 23.96
N GLY A 39 -5.66 -6.14 23.61
CA GLY A 39 -6.53 -7.31 23.57
C GLY A 39 -7.34 -7.49 22.28
N GLU A 40 -7.28 -6.55 21.33
CA GLU A 40 -8.02 -6.64 20.07
C GLU A 40 -7.43 -7.67 19.10
N TRP A 41 -8.32 -8.22 18.28
CA TRP A 41 -7.96 -9.04 17.12
C TRP A 41 -8.04 -8.22 15.86
N ILE A 42 -6.94 -8.12 15.13
CA ILE A 42 -6.80 -7.29 13.92
C ILE A 42 -6.43 -8.15 12.73
N ILE A 43 -7.00 -7.84 11.57
CA ILE A 43 -6.62 -8.42 10.28
C ILE A 43 -5.93 -7.37 9.41
N ASP A 44 -4.77 -7.72 8.85
CA ASP A 44 -4.03 -6.92 7.86
C ASP A 44 -4.09 -7.65 6.51
N VAL A 45 -4.90 -7.12 5.59
CA VAL A 45 -5.18 -7.72 4.28
C VAL A 45 -4.21 -7.15 3.25
N GLY A 46 -3.38 -8.01 2.65
CA GLY A 46 -2.25 -7.63 1.83
C GLY A 46 -1.09 -7.12 2.69
N CYS A 47 -0.73 -7.89 3.73
CA CYS A 47 0.23 -7.46 4.75
C CYS A 47 1.67 -7.27 4.25
N GLY A 48 1.97 -7.73 3.03
CA GLY A 48 3.30 -7.63 2.43
C GLY A 48 4.40 -8.14 3.36
N PRO A 49 5.48 -7.38 3.57
CA PRO A 49 6.60 -7.79 4.43
C PRO A 49 6.30 -7.65 5.94
N GLY A 50 5.04 -7.40 6.35
CA GLY A 50 4.56 -7.53 7.72
C GLY A 50 4.88 -6.36 8.67
N PHE A 51 5.16 -5.17 8.16
CA PHE A 51 5.43 -4.00 9.03
C PHE A 51 4.23 -3.64 9.91
N TYR A 52 3.03 -3.53 9.31
CA TYR A 52 1.82 -3.24 10.07
C TYR A 52 1.50 -4.36 11.07
N VAL A 53 1.69 -5.63 10.67
CA VAL A 53 1.48 -6.76 11.58
C VAL A 53 2.35 -6.60 12.83
N ALA A 54 3.67 -6.37 12.66
CA ALA A 54 4.58 -6.23 13.79
C ALA A 54 4.25 -5.02 14.68
N GLU A 55 3.99 -3.85 14.06
CA GLU A 55 3.71 -2.62 14.79
C GLU A 55 2.34 -2.66 15.52
N LEU A 56 1.34 -3.38 14.94
CA LEU A 56 0.05 -3.59 15.58
C LEU A 56 0.12 -4.61 16.73
N LEU A 57 1.00 -5.62 16.63
CA LEU A 57 1.23 -6.56 17.73
C LEU A 57 1.70 -5.87 19.00
N GLU A 58 2.56 -4.84 18.88
CA GLU A 58 2.97 -4.01 20.02
C GLU A 58 1.78 -3.25 20.64
N GLN A 59 0.83 -2.79 19.81
CA GLN A 59 -0.34 -2.03 20.28
C GLN A 59 -1.37 -2.92 20.97
N VAL A 60 -1.66 -4.08 20.37
CA VAL A 60 -2.66 -5.00 20.95
C VAL A 60 -2.14 -5.80 22.16
N GLY A 61 -0.82 -5.87 22.30
CA GLY A 61 -0.16 -6.57 23.40
C GLY A 61 -0.42 -8.09 23.42
N PRO A 62 0.00 -8.79 24.48
CA PRO A 62 -0.03 -10.25 24.52
C PRO A 62 -1.46 -10.84 24.60
N GLY A 63 -2.46 -10.07 24.99
CA GLY A 63 -3.87 -10.49 25.02
C GLY A 63 -4.58 -10.34 23.67
N GLY A 64 -4.01 -9.60 22.73
CA GLY A 64 -4.55 -9.41 21.39
C GLY A 64 -3.95 -10.36 20.38
N ARG A 65 -4.35 -10.22 19.11
CA ARG A 65 -3.83 -11.00 17.99
C ARG A 65 -3.84 -10.19 16.71
N VAL A 66 -2.81 -10.34 15.88
CA VAL A 66 -2.80 -9.76 14.52
C VAL A 66 -2.60 -10.88 13.50
N VAL A 67 -3.43 -10.88 12.46
CA VAL A 67 -3.37 -11.85 11.37
C VAL A 67 -3.09 -11.10 10.08
N GLY A 68 -1.91 -11.33 9.50
CA GLY A 68 -1.53 -10.83 8.17
C GLY A 68 -1.88 -11.85 7.09
N ILE A 69 -2.45 -11.38 5.99
CA ILE A 69 -2.77 -12.19 4.81
C ILE A 69 -2.11 -11.55 3.59
N ASP A 70 -1.44 -12.35 2.78
CA ASP A 70 -0.87 -11.92 1.50
C ASP A 70 -0.86 -13.08 0.50
N ALA A 71 -0.91 -12.78 -0.77
CA ALA A 71 -0.85 -13.79 -1.83
C ALA A 71 0.59 -14.21 -2.17
N SER A 72 1.60 -13.39 -1.84
CA SER A 72 3.01 -13.64 -2.15
C SER A 72 3.72 -14.42 -1.04
N PRO A 73 4.15 -15.67 -1.29
CA PRO A 73 4.98 -16.43 -0.34
C PRO A 73 6.28 -15.72 0.00
N ALA A 74 6.88 -14.99 -0.95
CA ALA A 74 8.11 -14.23 -0.73
C ALA A 74 7.91 -13.11 0.30
N MET A 75 6.80 -12.35 0.18
CA MET A 75 6.43 -11.34 1.18
C MET A 75 6.19 -11.96 2.55
N LEU A 76 5.46 -13.06 2.61
CA LEU A 76 5.13 -13.74 3.86
C LEU A 76 6.35 -14.36 4.55
N ALA A 77 7.36 -14.78 3.80
CA ALA A 77 8.63 -15.22 4.37
C ALA A 77 9.32 -14.06 5.12
N VAL A 78 9.25 -12.83 4.60
CA VAL A 78 9.77 -11.63 5.29
C VAL A 78 8.91 -11.29 6.51
N ALA A 79 7.58 -11.30 6.35
CA ALA A 79 6.63 -11.02 7.44
C ALA A 79 6.79 -12.00 8.61
N THR A 80 6.94 -13.30 8.32
CA THR A 80 7.16 -14.33 9.33
C THR A 80 8.43 -14.07 10.14
N ARG A 81 9.54 -13.73 9.48
CA ARG A 81 10.80 -13.38 10.18
C ARG A 81 10.63 -12.11 11.03
N ARG A 82 9.91 -11.10 10.53
CA ARG A 82 9.67 -9.85 11.27
C ARG A 82 8.84 -10.07 12.52
N CYS A 83 7.89 -10.98 12.48
CA CYS A 83 6.97 -11.27 13.59
C CYS A 83 7.41 -12.43 14.49
N ALA A 84 8.60 -13.02 14.26
CA ALA A 84 9.04 -14.26 14.93
C ALA A 84 9.11 -14.16 16.48
N GLY A 85 9.21 -12.97 17.06
CA GLY A 85 9.19 -12.75 18.51
C GLY A 85 7.80 -12.71 19.15
N HIS A 86 6.72 -12.78 18.36
CA HIS A 86 5.35 -12.58 18.80
C HIS A 86 4.50 -13.85 18.64
N GLY A 87 4.21 -14.54 19.76
CA GLY A 87 3.40 -15.79 19.76
C GLY A 87 1.92 -15.58 19.35
N ASN A 88 1.47 -14.34 19.29
CA ASN A 88 0.11 -13.93 18.90
C ASN A 88 0.04 -13.37 17.47
N ALA A 89 1.10 -13.49 16.68
CA ALA A 89 1.09 -13.25 15.25
C ALA A 89 0.49 -14.43 14.49
N GLY A 90 -0.27 -14.14 13.44
CA GLY A 90 -0.68 -15.11 12.42
C GLY A 90 -0.27 -14.59 11.04
N VAL A 91 0.27 -15.46 10.18
CA VAL A 91 0.61 -15.10 8.78
C VAL A 91 0.06 -16.20 7.87
N LEU A 92 -0.76 -15.84 6.89
CA LEU A 92 -1.47 -16.78 6.02
C LEU A 92 -1.26 -16.42 4.55
N THR A 93 -0.93 -17.41 3.73
CA THR A 93 -0.94 -17.28 2.27
C THR A 93 -2.36 -17.46 1.76
N ALA A 94 -2.96 -16.42 1.18
CA ALA A 94 -4.26 -16.51 0.52
C ALA A 94 -4.47 -15.36 -0.46
N ASP A 95 -5.39 -15.59 -1.41
CA ASP A 95 -5.95 -14.53 -2.23
C ASP A 95 -6.82 -13.60 -1.36
N VAL A 96 -6.53 -12.29 -1.41
CA VAL A 96 -7.26 -11.28 -0.63
C VAL A 96 -8.74 -11.17 -1.05
N ALA A 97 -9.09 -11.57 -2.27
CA ALA A 97 -10.47 -11.66 -2.73
C ALA A 97 -11.26 -12.84 -2.14
N SER A 98 -10.55 -13.80 -1.49
CA SER A 98 -11.16 -14.99 -0.87
C SER A 98 -10.56 -15.24 0.51
N LEU A 99 -10.84 -14.36 1.47
CA LEU A 99 -10.25 -14.41 2.81
C LEU A 99 -10.65 -15.70 3.57
N PRO A 100 -9.70 -16.58 3.91
CA PRO A 100 -9.95 -17.85 4.58
C PRO A 100 -10.01 -17.67 6.12
N VAL A 101 -10.83 -16.72 6.57
CA VAL A 101 -10.96 -16.38 7.99
C VAL A 101 -12.41 -16.49 8.44
N PRO A 102 -12.66 -16.79 9.73
CA PRO A 102 -14.00 -16.85 10.29
C PRO A 102 -14.75 -15.52 10.20
N ASP A 103 -16.07 -15.60 10.14
CA ASP A 103 -16.97 -14.46 10.18
C ASP A 103 -16.95 -13.79 11.55
N ALA A 104 -17.12 -12.46 11.56
CA ALA A 104 -17.30 -11.65 12.77
C ALA A 104 -16.21 -11.90 13.85
N ARG A 105 -14.98 -12.12 13.40
CA ARG A 105 -13.87 -12.47 14.31
C ARG A 105 -13.03 -11.27 14.73
N PHE A 106 -12.83 -10.29 13.86
CA PHE A 106 -11.87 -9.22 14.06
C PHE A 106 -12.53 -7.93 14.56
N ASP A 107 -11.86 -7.26 15.49
CA ASP A 107 -12.22 -5.94 16.02
C ASP A 107 -11.95 -4.82 15.05
N ALA A 108 -10.86 -4.98 14.27
CA ALA A 108 -10.46 -4.02 13.28
C ALA A 108 -9.76 -4.70 12.08
N GLY A 109 -9.80 -4.04 10.93
CA GLY A 109 -9.15 -4.47 9.70
C GLY A 109 -8.36 -3.34 9.05
N LEU A 110 -7.24 -3.70 8.46
CA LEU A 110 -6.36 -2.81 7.71
C LEU A 110 -6.14 -3.36 6.31
N CYS A 111 -6.06 -2.48 5.30
CA CYS A 111 -5.64 -2.83 3.94
C CYS A 111 -4.96 -1.62 3.31
N VAL A 112 -3.66 -1.71 3.02
CA VAL A 112 -2.83 -0.58 2.63
C VAL A 112 -2.09 -0.86 1.33
N GLN A 113 -2.39 -0.09 0.29
CA GLN A 113 -1.82 -0.24 -1.06
C GLN A 113 -1.95 -1.68 -1.61
N VAL A 114 -3.15 -2.20 -1.60
CA VAL A 114 -3.50 -3.54 -2.08
C VAL A 114 -4.63 -3.49 -3.10
N LEU A 115 -5.68 -2.73 -2.79
CA LEU A 115 -6.89 -2.72 -3.62
C LEU A 115 -6.62 -2.15 -5.02
N GLU A 116 -5.64 -1.29 -5.15
CA GLU A 116 -5.19 -0.75 -6.44
C GLU A 116 -4.67 -1.83 -7.41
N TYR A 117 -4.24 -3.00 -6.89
CA TYR A 117 -3.75 -4.15 -7.68
C TYR A 117 -4.82 -5.22 -7.94
N VAL A 118 -5.90 -5.23 -7.18
CA VAL A 118 -6.88 -6.33 -7.18
C VAL A 118 -8.00 -6.04 -8.19
N PRO A 119 -8.26 -6.93 -9.18
CA PRO A 119 -9.31 -6.70 -10.17
C PRO A 119 -10.71 -6.58 -9.56
N ASP A 120 -11.02 -7.39 -8.54
CA ASP A 120 -12.33 -7.43 -7.86
C ASP A 120 -12.26 -6.82 -6.45
N VAL A 121 -12.27 -5.49 -6.37
CA VAL A 121 -12.28 -4.74 -5.11
C VAL A 121 -13.53 -5.07 -4.29
N ALA A 122 -14.68 -5.32 -4.93
CA ALA A 122 -15.91 -5.62 -4.23
C ALA A 122 -15.83 -6.94 -3.46
N ALA A 123 -15.18 -7.97 -4.00
CA ALA A 123 -14.96 -9.23 -3.31
C ALA A 123 -14.09 -9.05 -2.06
N VAL A 124 -13.01 -8.25 -2.15
CA VAL A 124 -12.15 -7.95 -0.98
C VAL A 124 -12.93 -7.22 0.09
N LEU A 125 -13.67 -6.18 -0.26
CA LEU A 125 -14.48 -5.40 0.69
C LEU A 125 -15.56 -6.25 1.35
N ALA A 126 -16.23 -7.13 0.60
CA ALA A 126 -17.21 -8.07 1.15
C ALA A 126 -16.56 -9.07 2.13
N GLY A 127 -15.37 -9.59 1.79
CA GLY A 127 -14.57 -10.45 2.65
C GLY A 127 -14.17 -9.77 3.96
N MET A 128 -13.71 -8.53 3.89
CA MET A 128 -13.36 -7.72 5.06
C MET A 128 -14.59 -7.39 5.91
N HIS A 129 -15.71 -7.03 5.27
CA HIS A 129 -16.97 -6.79 5.98
C HIS A 129 -17.42 -8.05 6.73
N ARG A 130 -17.37 -9.23 6.11
CA ARG A 130 -17.71 -10.51 6.74
C ARG A 130 -16.79 -10.83 7.93
N ALA A 131 -15.48 -10.60 7.78
CA ALA A 131 -14.47 -10.93 8.79
C ALA A 131 -14.55 -10.05 10.05
N LEU A 132 -14.91 -8.77 9.90
CA LEU A 132 -15.06 -7.85 11.01
C LEU A 132 -16.32 -8.19 11.83
N ARG A 133 -16.27 -8.03 13.15
CA ARG A 133 -17.46 -8.10 14.02
C ARG A 133 -18.39 -6.90 13.80
N PRO A 134 -19.67 -6.98 14.17
CA PRO A 134 -20.55 -5.82 14.21
C PRO A 134 -19.92 -4.67 15.01
N GLY A 135 -19.87 -3.47 14.44
CA GLY A 135 -19.17 -2.31 14.99
C GLY A 135 -17.64 -2.33 14.81
N GLY A 136 -17.10 -3.35 14.15
CA GLY A 136 -15.67 -3.44 13.83
C GLY A 136 -15.23 -2.32 12.90
N ARG A 137 -13.98 -1.85 13.07
CA ARG A 137 -13.39 -0.73 12.34
C ARG A 137 -12.60 -1.20 11.13
N LEU A 138 -12.60 -0.39 10.07
CA LEU A 138 -11.82 -0.61 8.86
C LEU A 138 -10.99 0.62 8.54
N VAL A 139 -9.72 0.42 8.18
CA VAL A 139 -8.87 1.42 7.55
C VAL A 139 -8.38 0.89 6.21
N LEU A 140 -8.59 1.69 5.16
CA LEU A 140 -8.01 1.47 3.83
C LEU A 140 -7.09 2.64 3.50
N TRP A 141 -6.01 2.35 2.80
CA TRP A 141 -5.06 3.38 2.37
C TRP A 141 -4.56 3.08 0.97
N ASP A 142 -4.83 4.00 0.03
CA ASP A 142 -4.38 3.88 -1.35
C ASP A 142 -3.89 5.22 -1.91
N VAL A 143 -3.10 5.17 -2.97
CA VAL A 143 -2.59 6.33 -3.69
C VAL A 143 -3.54 6.68 -4.85
N ASP A 144 -3.89 7.95 -5.03
CA ASP A 144 -4.38 8.39 -6.33
C ASP A 144 -3.19 8.71 -7.24
N TRP A 145 -2.80 7.75 -8.06
CA TRP A 145 -1.62 7.84 -8.91
C TRP A 145 -1.70 8.95 -9.94
N SER A 146 -2.89 9.42 -10.29
CA SER A 146 -3.06 10.59 -11.17
C SER A 146 -2.60 11.90 -10.52
N THR A 147 -2.35 11.91 -9.21
CA THR A 147 -1.82 13.08 -8.48
C THR A 147 -0.31 13.08 -8.37
N VAL A 148 0.34 12.03 -8.88
CA VAL A 148 1.81 11.92 -8.86
C VAL A 148 2.42 12.94 -9.80
N THR A 149 3.36 13.71 -9.29
CA THR A 149 4.06 14.74 -10.06
C THR A 149 5.53 14.80 -9.67
N TRP A 150 6.38 15.03 -10.68
CA TRP A 150 7.78 15.38 -10.53
C TRP A 150 8.11 16.64 -11.31
N GLN A 151 9.13 17.36 -10.88
CA GLN A 151 9.77 18.35 -11.75
C GLN A 151 10.46 17.64 -12.90
N SER A 152 10.29 18.15 -14.13
CA SER A 152 10.95 17.62 -15.33
C SER A 152 11.18 18.72 -16.36
N GLY A 153 12.35 18.70 -16.98
CA GLY A 153 12.68 19.52 -18.17
C GLY A 153 12.06 18.98 -19.46
N ASP A 154 11.52 17.73 -19.43
CA ASP A 154 10.82 17.10 -20.56
C ASP A 154 9.45 16.60 -20.11
N PRO A 155 8.44 17.48 -20.04
CA PRO A 155 7.10 17.13 -19.61
C PRO A 155 6.43 16.03 -20.46
N ALA A 156 6.75 15.98 -21.75
CA ALA A 156 6.18 14.97 -22.65
C ALA A 156 6.71 13.57 -22.35
N ARG A 157 8.01 13.44 -22.03
CA ARG A 157 8.60 12.20 -21.56
C ARG A 157 8.02 11.80 -20.20
N MET A 158 7.94 12.74 -19.26
CA MET A 158 7.34 12.49 -17.95
C MET A 158 5.92 11.95 -18.07
N GLU A 159 5.07 12.58 -18.88
CA GLU A 159 3.69 12.12 -19.10
C GLU A 159 3.63 10.69 -19.66
N ARG A 160 4.48 10.36 -20.64
CA ARG A 160 4.54 9.00 -21.20
C ARG A 160 4.99 7.97 -20.16
N VAL A 161 6.00 8.30 -19.35
CA VAL A 161 6.53 7.43 -18.30
C VAL A 161 5.45 7.17 -17.25
N LEU A 162 4.79 8.20 -16.72
CA LEU A 162 3.77 8.06 -15.69
C LEU A 162 2.54 7.30 -16.19
N ARG A 163 2.09 7.56 -17.43
CA ARG A 163 0.98 6.80 -18.03
C ARG A 163 1.32 5.32 -18.20
N THR A 164 2.57 5.02 -18.56
CA THR A 164 3.01 3.62 -18.69
C THR A 164 3.18 2.97 -17.32
N TRP A 165 3.62 3.73 -16.33
CA TRP A 165 3.70 3.26 -14.96
C TRP A 165 2.33 2.87 -14.39
N ASP A 166 1.27 3.61 -14.70
CA ASP A 166 -0.10 3.30 -14.24
C ASP A 166 -0.57 1.89 -14.65
N GLU A 167 0.03 1.29 -15.71
CA GLU A 167 -0.33 -0.06 -16.17
C GLU A 167 0.07 -1.19 -15.21
N HIS A 168 0.88 -0.90 -14.17
CA HIS A 168 1.17 -1.88 -13.12
C HIS A 168 -0.02 -2.10 -12.18
N LEU A 169 -1.04 -1.25 -12.25
CA LEU A 169 -2.22 -1.24 -11.40
C LEU A 169 -3.48 -1.69 -12.14
N ALA A 170 -4.40 -2.29 -11.40
CA ALA A 170 -5.77 -2.51 -11.89
C ALA A 170 -6.61 -1.21 -11.80
N HIS A 171 -6.34 -0.39 -10.78
CA HIS A 171 -7.14 0.79 -10.47
C HIS A 171 -6.27 1.99 -10.04
N PRO A 172 -5.60 2.71 -10.97
CA PRO A 172 -4.67 3.79 -10.62
C PRO A 172 -5.32 5.00 -9.92
N SER A 173 -6.62 5.17 -10.02
CA SER A 173 -7.38 6.25 -9.36
C SER A 173 -8.47 5.71 -8.41
N LEU A 174 -8.24 4.56 -7.80
CA LEU A 174 -9.18 3.88 -6.90
C LEU A 174 -9.79 4.80 -5.81
N PRO A 175 -9.03 5.68 -5.13
CA PRO A 175 -9.56 6.53 -4.07
C PRO A 175 -10.82 7.31 -4.45
N ARG A 176 -10.97 7.68 -5.73
CA ARG A 176 -12.12 8.47 -6.21
C ARG A 176 -13.46 7.75 -6.10
N THR A 177 -13.45 6.41 -6.13
CA THR A 177 -14.66 5.58 -6.10
C THR A 177 -14.82 4.81 -4.80
N LEU A 178 -13.77 4.72 -3.98
CA LEU A 178 -13.69 3.81 -2.83
C LEU A 178 -14.75 4.09 -1.76
N ALA A 179 -15.11 5.36 -1.53
CA ALA A 179 -16.18 5.70 -0.58
C ALA A 179 -17.55 5.12 -0.97
N GLY A 180 -17.87 5.12 -2.28
CA GLY A 180 -19.09 4.49 -2.81
C GLY A 180 -19.06 2.98 -2.69
N GLN A 181 -17.91 2.37 -3.02
CA GLN A 181 -17.71 0.93 -2.93
C GLN A 181 -17.81 0.42 -1.48
N LEU A 182 -17.24 1.15 -0.51
CA LEU A 182 -17.38 0.84 0.92
C LEU A 182 -18.85 0.82 1.36
N ARG A 183 -19.64 1.84 0.98
CA ARG A 183 -21.08 1.88 1.30
C ARG A 183 -21.83 0.73 0.64
N SER A 184 -21.52 0.41 -0.61
CA SER A 184 -22.12 -0.73 -1.33
C SER A 184 -21.77 -2.08 -0.70
N ALA A 185 -20.60 -2.19 -0.05
CA ALA A 185 -20.20 -3.37 0.68
C ALA A 185 -20.79 -3.45 2.11
N GLY A 186 -21.66 -2.50 2.52
CA GLY A 186 -22.35 -2.50 3.81
C GLY A 186 -21.61 -1.79 4.93
N PHE A 187 -20.56 -1.04 4.62
CA PHE A 187 -19.86 -0.22 5.63
C PHE A 187 -20.58 1.11 5.85
N GLU A 188 -20.57 1.54 7.11
CA GLU A 188 -21.13 2.80 7.59
C GLU A 188 -20.01 3.74 8.08
N ASN A 189 -20.38 4.99 8.39
CA ASN A 189 -19.46 6.01 8.92
C ASN A 189 -18.22 6.22 8.05
N VAL A 190 -18.38 6.05 6.73
CA VAL A 190 -17.29 6.19 5.76
C VAL A 190 -16.77 7.62 5.74
N ARG A 191 -15.49 7.79 6.04
CA ARG A 191 -14.75 9.05 5.99
C ARG A 191 -13.51 8.88 5.15
N ALA A 192 -13.00 9.98 4.58
CA ALA A 192 -11.75 10.02 3.84
C ALA A 192 -10.93 11.22 4.27
N ALA A 193 -9.62 11.02 4.36
CA ALA A 193 -8.64 12.09 4.59
C ALA A 193 -7.54 11.98 3.53
N GLY A 194 -7.21 13.09 2.87
CA GLY A 194 -6.09 13.19 1.94
C GLY A 194 -4.81 13.58 2.68
N HIS A 195 -3.72 12.89 2.37
CA HIS A 195 -2.40 13.16 2.93
C HIS A 195 -1.42 13.45 1.78
N ALA A 196 -0.89 14.67 1.74
CA ALA A 196 0.16 15.01 0.81
C ALA A 196 1.49 14.37 1.25
N PHE A 197 2.10 13.67 0.30
CA PHE A 197 3.48 13.19 0.38
C PHE A 197 4.27 13.98 -0.66
N ALA A 198 5.03 14.97 -0.20
CA ALA A 198 5.81 15.84 -1.06
C ALA A 198 7.21 16.02 -0.47
N THR A 199 8.20 16.07 -1.35
CA THR A 199 9.60 16.27 -0.96
C THR A 199 10.37 17.00 -2.05
N ILE A 200 11.30 17.83 -1.62
CA ILE A 200 12.35 18.43 -2.45
C ILE A 200 13.70 17.74 -2.22
N GLU A 201 13.71 16.70 -1.42
CA GLU A 201 14.89 15.90 -1.11
C GLU A 201 14.75 14.52 -1.75
N ALA A 202 15.80 14.04 -2.40
CA ALA A 202 15.84 12.66 -2.89
C ALA A 202 16.77 11.81 -2.03
N SER A 203 16.42 11.66 -0.78
CA SER A 203 16.97 10.59 0.04
C SER A 203 16.33 9.25 -0.35
N PRO A 204 17.07 8.12 -0.33
CA PRO A 204 16.48 6.79 -0.51
C PRO A 204 15.32 6.48 0.46
N GLU A 205 15.21 7.24 1.56
CA GLU A 205 14.16 7.13 2.55
C GLU A 205 12.86 7.84 2.17
N THR A 206 12.84 8.61 1.07
CA THR A 206 11.65 9.30 0.59
C THR A 206 10.89 8.45 -0.43
N PHE A 207 9.57 8.58 -0.43
CA PHE A 207 8.71 7.81 -1.34
C PHE A 207 9.07 8.09 -2.81
N GLY A 208 9.16 9.36 -3.21
CA GLY A 208 9.48 9.72 -4.59
C GLY A 208 10.80 9.13 -5.08
N ALA A 209 11.88 9.27 -4.31
CA ALA A 209 13.18 8.74 -4.70
C ALA A 209 13.17 7.21 -4.81
N SER A 210 12.43 6.52 -3.94
CA SER A 210 12.33 5.06 -3.95
C SER A 210 11.58 4.51 -5.17
N LEU A 211 10.71 5.32 -5.79
CA LEU A 211 9.96 4.93 -6.98
C LEU A 211 10.81 5.00 -8.27
N ILE A 212 11.83 5.84 -8.33
CA ILE A 212 12.62 6.06 -9.55
C ILE A 212 13.14 4.74 -10.16
N PRO A 213 13.84 3.86 -9.44
CA PRO A 213 14.32 2.61 -10.00
C PRO A 213 13.21 1.61 -10.33
N LEU A 214 12.08 1.65 -9.61
CA LEU A 214 10.94 0.77 -9.90
C LEU A 214 10.26 1.16 -11.21
N ILE A 215 10.07 2.46 -11.43
CA ILE A 215 9.49 3.01 -12.65
C ILE A 215 10.42 2.77 -13.84
N GLU A 216 11.72 3.06 -13.70
CA GLU A 216 12.73 2.83 -14.73
C GLU A 216 12.68 1.38 -15.24
N ASP A 217 12.70 0.40 -14.32
CA ASP A 217 12.67 -1.02 -14.66
C ASP A 217 11.33 -1.43 -15.30
N PHE A 218 10.21 -0.90 -14.81
CA PHE A 218 8.89 -1.28 -15.28
C PHE A 218 8.58 -0.73 -16.67
N VAL A 219 8.89 0.54 -16.95
CA VAL A 219 8.48 1.19 -18.20
C VAL A 219 9.38 0.85 -19.39
N ALA A 220 10.58 0.35 -19.14
CA ALA A 220 11.52 -0.02 -20.19
C ALA A 220 10.94 -1.12 -21.11
N GLY A 221 10.89 -0.85 -22.42
CA GLY A 221 10.34 -1.75 -23.43
C GLY A 221 8.80 -1.76 -23.51
N ARG A 222 8.09 -0.88 -22.78
CA ARG A 222 6.63 -0.77 -22.80
C ARG A 222 6.19 0.50 -23.51
N ASN A 223 5.06 0.47 -24.20
CA ASN A 223 4.41 1.63 -24.86
C ASN A 223 5.37 2.50 -25.69
N GLY A 224 6.35 1.88 -26.34
CA GLY A 224 7.35 2.58 -27.14
C GLY A 224 8.42 3.31 -26.34
N ILE A 225 8.49 3.15 -25.02
CA ILE A 225 9.57 3.66 -24.20
C ILE A 225 10.74 2.67 -24.30
N SER A 226 11.83 3.10 -24.94
CA SER A 226 13.06 2.31 -24.99
C SER A 226 13.75 2.24 -23.62
N ALA A 227 14.64 1.28 -23.42
CA ALA A 227 15.47 1.23 -22.21
C ALA A 227 16.30 2.52 -22.05
N GLY A 228 16.73 3.12 -23.18
CA GLY A 228 17.44 4.40 -23.18
C GLY A 228 16.56 5.57 -22.72
N ASP A 229 15.28 5.62 -23.14
CA ASP A 229 14.34 6.66 -22.68
C ASP A 229 14.00 6.52 -21.19
N ALA A 230 13.78 5.28 -20.71
CA ALA A 230 13.55 5.00 -19.30
C ALA A 230 14.75 5.44 -18.46
N HIS A 231 15.97 5.08 -18.90
CA HIS A 231 17.21 5.49 -18.24
C HIS A 231 17.39 7.01 -18.26
N ALA A 232 17.11 7.68 -19.40
CA ALA A 232 17.22 9.14 -19.52
C ALA A 232 16.24 9.86 -18.57
N TRP A 233 15.02 9.34 -18.40
CA TRP A 233 14.07 9.84 -17.39
C TRP A 233 14.61 9.69 -15.97
N ALA A 234 15.10 8.51 -15.62
CA ALA A 234 15.62 8.25 -14.28
C ALA A 234 16.90 9.05 -13.98
N ALA A 235 17.77 9.21 -14.99
CA ALA A 235 18.97 10.04 -14.88
C ALA A 235 18.64 11.52 -14.68
N GLU A 236 17.60 12.05 -15.35
CA GLU A 236 17.10 13.40 -15.12
C GLU A 236 16.67 13.59 -13.67
N GLN A 237 15.91 12.65 -13.10
CA GLN A 237 15.48 12.75 -11.70
C GLN A 237 16.68 12.73 -10.74
N ARG A 238 17.67 11.87 -11.00
CA ARG A 238 18.90 11.81 -10.21
C ARG A 238 19.75 13.10 -10.34
N GLN A 239 19.79 13.68 -11.53
CA GLN A 239 20.48 14.95 -11.77
C GLN A 239 19.80 16.11 -11.05
N ALA A 240 18.45 16.19 -11.10
CA ALA A 240 17.67 17.18 -10.36
C ALA A 240 17.99 17.17 -8.85
N VAL A 241 18.30 16.00 -8.29
CA VAL A 241 18.79 15.88 -6.91
C VAL A 241 20.13 16.60 -6.73
N ALA A 242 21.08 16.32 -7.61
CA ALA A 242 22.42 16.90 -7.53
C ALA A 242 22.41 18.43 -7.71
N ASP A 243 21.46 18.92 -8.52
CA ASP A 243 21.29 20.34 -8.81
C ASP A 243 20.43 21.09 -7.77
N GLY A 244 19.76 20.36 -6.84
CA GLY A 244 18.86 20.93 -5.84
C GLY A 244 17.46 21.29 -6.38
N ASP A 245 17.12 20.82 -7.58
CA ASP A 245 15.85 21.09 -8.27
C ASP A 245 14.85 19.93 -8.19
N PHE A 246 15.17 18.91 -7.39
CA PHE A 246 14.26 17.76 -7.22
C PHE A 246 12.95 18.18 -6.58
N PHE A 247 11.87 17.73 -7.17
CA PHE A 247 10.52 17.84 -6.59
C PHE A 247 9.72 16.59 -6.90
N PHE A 248 9.10 16.04 -5.88
CA PHE A 248 8.11 14.98 -5.98
C PHE A 248 6.89 15.32 -5.14
N GLY A 249 5.70 14.98 -5.61
CA GLY A 249 4.46 15.08 -4.85
C GLY A 249 3.42 14.06 -5.28
N CYS A 250 2.64 13.56 -4.33
CA CYS A 250 1.43 12.78 -4.57
C CYS A 250 0.44 12.93 -3.41
N ILE A 251 -0.81 12.57 -3.64
CA ILE A 251 -1.83 12.49 -2.58
C ILE A 251 -2.17 11.02 -2.34
N GLN A 252 -2.05 10.61 -1.10
CA GLN A 252 -2.51 9.32 -0.61
C GLN A 252 -3.77 9.54 0.25
N PHE A 253 -4.68 8.59 0.20
CA PHE A 253 -5.97 8.72 0.89
C PHE A 253 -6.14 7.62 1.94
N CYS A 254 -6.47 8.05 3.15
CA CYS A 254 -6.89 7.18 4.24
C CYS A 254 -8.41 7.18 4.32
N PHE A 255 -9.03 6.01 4.19
CA PHE A 255 -10.45 5.82 4.42
C PHE A 255 -10.66 5.09 5.73
N THR A 256 -11.61 5.57 6.53
CA THR A 256 -12.08 4.88 7.72
C THR A 256 -13.56 4.54 7.56
N ALA A 257 -13.96 3.39 8.07
CA ALA A 257 -15.35 2.94 8.03
C ALA A 257 -15.62 1.99 9.20
N THR A 258 -16.89 1.67 9.43
CA THR A 258 -17.31 0.68 10.44
C THR A 258 -18.27 -0.31 9.82
N ARG A 259 -18.19 -1.60 10.23
CA ARG A 259 -19.25 -2.54 9.97
C ARG A 259 -20.49 -2.17 10.80
N ALA A 260 -21.67 -2.16 10.19
CA ALA A 260 -22.94 -1.95 10.90
C ALA A 260 -23.07 -2.85 12.15
N ARG A 261 -23.76 -2.36 13.18
CA ARG A 261 -24.02 -3.10 14.43
C ARG A 261 -25.08 -4.18 14.29
#